data_fe81daa7bf7fed01b00ae47ae9dafe87
#
_entry.id   fe81daa7bf7fed01b00ae47ae9dafe87
#
_cell.length_a   1.000
_cell.length_b   1.000
_cell.length_c   1.000
_cell.angle_alpha   90.00
_cell.angle_beta   90.00
_cell.angle_gamma   90.00
#
_symmetry.space_group_name_H-M   'P 1'
#
loop_
_entity.id
_entity.type
_entity.pdbx_description
1 polymer ?
#
loop_
_entity_poly.entity_id
_entity_poly.type
_entity_poly.pdbx_seq_one_letter_code
_entity_poly.pdbx_strand_id
1 'polypeptide(L)'
;MKETKSKLLMCFVQMASLSLTSCMPIASSDGPADSDVDYKESKPNIIFILADDLGYGDLSCMGQAKFSTPNIDNLASQGMLFTQHYSGSSVSAPSRSCLITGQHTGHTVIRGNKEMPEEGQYPLPSDTYTIFKMLKDKGYKTSVFGKWGLGAPKTEGAPENQNVDVFYGYNCQRMAHNYYPYYLWYNDEKIVLNGNTDKNEGDYAPYLIHDKAIEFIKENKDTTFFMWYTSVIPHAELKVPEHELKMFLGNPDLEREKAYSGCDEGDYYKKGGYGSQKYTHAAFAAMVNILDRQVGEICSTLDSLGMADNTMIVFTSDNGPHMEGGADPDFFDSNGKLRGYKRDLYEGGIRVPLIVRWNKEVKQNSVSDHVSAFWDFMPTIADIVGAEAPENADGISLLLELTGCGEQKKHDYLYWEFHENNGRMAIRKGDWKAVKYDVRDNGKMELYNLKDDVSEENDLADEYPDIVAELDSLMKCSRTESDLFDF
;
A
#
# COMPACT_ATOMS: atom_id res chain seq x y z
N MET A 1 4.28 44.97 63.06
CA MET A 1 3.15 45.83 62.72
C MET A 1 2.50 45.14 61.51
N LYS A 2 1.44 44.45 61.81
CA LYS A 2 0.06 44.57 61.26
C LYS A 2 0.02 44.27 59.77
N GLU A 3 -0.80 43.41 59.20
CA GLU A 3 -2.08 42.81 59.66
C GLU A 3 -2.44 41.65 58.72
N THR A 4 -2.96 40.61 59.31
CA THR A 4 -3.72 39.49 58.72
C THR A 4 -4.96 39.96 57.98
N LYS A 5 -5.31 39.38 56.84
CA LYS A 5 -6.72 39.13 56.48
C LYS A 5 -6.87 37.86 55.66
N SER A 6 -7.52 36.92 56.28
CA SER A 6 -8.20 35.73 55.72
C SER A 6 -9.29 36.11 54.75
N LYS A 7 -9.41 35.37 53.62
CA LYS A 7 -10.70 35.20 52.91
C LYS A 7 -10.83 33.78 52.35
N LEU A 8 -11.75 33.13 52.93
CA LEU A 8 -12.59 31.99 52.62
C LEU A 8 -12.56 31.57 51.14
N LEU A 9 -12.18 30.31 50.92
CA LEU A 9 -12.29 29.58 49.64
C LEU A 9 -13.63 28.85 49.63
N MET A 10 -14.53 29.25 48.75
CA MET A 10 -15.79 28.56 48.47
C MET A 10 -15.53 27.54 47.35
N CYS A 11 -15.59 26.25 47.68
CA CYS A 11 -15.60 25.16 46.75
C CYS A 11 -16.93 25.12 45.98
N PHE A 12 -16.90 25.30 44.65
CA PHE A 12 -17.96 24.88 43.76
C PHE A 12 -17.61 23.49 43.25
N VAL A 13 -18.35 22.51 43.70
CA VAL A 13 -18.39 21.16 43.12
C VAL A 13 -19.29 21.23 41.89
N GLN A 14 -18.73 21.15 40.70
CA GLN A 14 -19.48 20.94 39.49
C GLN A 14 -19.51 19.42 39.20
N MET A 15 -20.69 18.84 39.38
CA MET A 15 -20.99 17.47 38.95
C MET A 15 -20.96 17.42 37.41
N ALA A 16 -20.00 16.69 36.84
CA ALA A 16 -20.04 16.26 35.46
C ALA A 16 -20.99 15.06 35.36
N SER A 17 -22.10 15.25 34.67
CA SER A 17 -23.01 14.18 34.31
C SER A 17 -22.39 13.37 33.16
N LEU A 18 -21.97 12.14 33.46
CA LEU A 18 -21.68 11.12 32.42
C LEU A 18 -22.99 10.73 31.76
N SER A 19 -23.16 11.04 30.50
CA SER A 19 -24.19 10.44 29.67
C SER A 19 -23.61 9.12 29.09
N LEU A 20 -23.96 8.02 29.72
CA LEU A 20 -23.86 6.68 29.18
C LEU A 20 -24.91 6.53 28.05
N THR A 21 -24.51 6.55 26.81
CA THR A 21 -25.33 6.07 25.70
C THR A 21 -25.24 4.55 25.68
N SER A 22 -26.19 3.90 26.32
CA SER A 22 -26.36 2.45 26.23
C SER A 22 -27.05 2.10 24.89
N CYS A 23 -26.41 1.29 24.05
CA CYS A 23 -27.10 0.53 23.01
C CYS A 23 -28.01 -0.50 23.70
N MET A 24 -29.29 -0.24 23.77
CA MET A 24 -30.30 -1.24 24.16
C MET A 24 -31.09 -1.67 22.91
N PRO A 25 -31.37 -2.97 22.74
CA PRO A 25 -32.27 -3.42 21.70
C PRO A 25 -33.70 -2.96 22.02
N ILE A 26 -34.37 -2.41 21.01
CA ILE A 26 -35.77 -1.99 21.10
C ILE A 26 -36.64 -3.25 21.10
N ALA A 27 -37.38 -3.45 22.20
CA ALA A 27 -38.39 -4.49 22.31
C ALA A 27 -39.60 -4.14 21.44
N SER A 28 -40.10 -5.14 20.69
CA SER A 28 -41.25 -5.11 19.82
C SER A 28 -42.56 -4.76 20.54
N SER A 29 -43.30 -3.80 20.00
CA SER A 29 -44.74 -3.69 20.22
C SER A 29 -45.46 -4.07 18.91
N ASP A 30 -46.35 -5.08 19.00
CA ASP A 30 -47.16 -5.60 17.89
C ASP A 30 -48.04 -4.51 17.28
N GLY A 31 -47.88 -4.27 15.97
CA GLY A 31 -48.81 -3.59 15.09
C GLY A 31 -48.77 -4.28 13.72
N PRO A 32 -49.84 -4.28 12.92
CA PRO A 32 -50.04 -5.22 11.82
C PRO A 32 -49.02 -5.02 10.69
N ALA A 33 -48.64 -6.16 10.13
CA ALA A 33 -47.71 -6.30 9.01
C ALA A 33 -48.11 -5.48 7.80
N ASP A 34 -47.14 -4.71 7.29
CA ASP A 34 -47.03 -4.53 5.84
C ASP A 34 -45.57 -4.16 5.45
N SER A 35 -45.12 -4.83 4.38
CA SER A 35 -43.88 -4.66 3.63
C SER A 35 -42.61 -5.17 4.29
N ASP A 36 -42.26 -6.40 3.95
CA ASP A 36 -40.88 -6.91 3.90
C ASP A 36 -40.05 -6.04 2.95
N VAL A 37 -39.54 -4.93 3.43
CA VAL A 37 -38.36 -4.31 2.83
C VAL A 37 -37.18 -5.08 3.40
N ASP A 38 -36.75 -6.07 2.66
CA ASP A 38 -35.48 -6.80 2.88
C ASP A 38 -34.35 -5.78 2.80
N TYR A 39 -33.96 -5.16 3.92
CA TYR A 39 -32.72 -4.42 4.06
C TYR A 39 -31.58 -5.45 3.99
N LYS A 40 -31.30 -5.96 2.80
CA LYS A 40 -29.99 -6.49 2.48
C LYS A 40 -29.03 -5.32 2.69
N GLU A 41 -28.29 -5.32 3.80
CA GLU A 41 -27.10 -4.48 3.93
C GLU A 41 -26.26 -4.72 2.67
N SER A 42 -26.22 -3.73 1.78
CA SER A 42 -25.49 -3.86 0.54
C SER A 42 -24.01 -3.90 0.89
N LYS A 43 -23.35 -5.03 0.57
CA LYS A 43 -21.90 -5.16 0.75
C LYS A 43 -21.19 -3.96 0.10
N PRO A 44 -20.19 -3.34 0.75
CA PRO A 44 -19.52 -2.19 0.19
C PRO A 44 -18.71 -2.56 -1.05
N ASN A 45 -18.57 -1.65 -2.00
CA ASN A 45 -17.50 -1.72 -2.96
C ASN A 45 -16.16 -1.48 -2.26
N ILE A 46 -15.10 -2.08 -2.78
CA ILE A 46 -13.76 -1.93 -2.22
C ILE A 46 -12.83 -1.50 -3.35
N ILE A 47 -12.19 -0.34 -3.19
CA ILE A 47 -11.15 0.15 -4.08
C ILE A 47 -9.84 0.20 -3.30
N PHE A 48 -8.86 -0.59 -3.74
CA PHE A 48 -7.54 -0.63 -3.15
C PHE A 48 -6.53 0.01 -4.12
N ILE A 49 -6.06 1.20 -3.80
CA ILE A 49 -5.11 1.98 -4.59
C ILE A 49 -3.71 1.71 -4.03
N LEU A 50 -2.87 1.12 -4.85
CA LEU A 50 -1.50 0.75 -4.51
C LEU A 50 -0.54 1.53 -5.40
N ALA A 51 0.20 2.49 -4.82
CA ALA A 51 1.32 3.15 -5.48
C ALA A 51 2.52 2.21 -5.56
N ASP A 52 3.43 2.44 -6.51
CA ASP A 52 4.64 1.65 -6.75
C ASP A 52 5.86 2.47 -6.33
N ASP A 53 6.56 2.05 -5.26
CA ASP A 53 7.73 2.72 -4.69
C ASP A 53 7.48 4.14 -4.12
N LEU A 54 6.27 4.48 -3.70
CA LEU A 54 5.97 5.76 -3.07
C LEU A 54 6.45 5.75 -1.60
N GLY A 55 7.31 6.70 -1.26
CA GLY A 55 7.86 6.79 0.08
C GLY A 55 6.85 7.29 1.13
N TYR A 56 7.16 7.01 2.40
CA TYR A 56 6.36 7.47 3.53
C TYR A 56 6.20 8.99 3.57
N GLY A 57 7.25 9.74 3.17
CA GLY A 57 7.29 11.20 3.16
C GLY A 57 6.86 11.85 1.83
N ASP A 58 6.38 11.09 0.84
CA ASP A 58 6.04 11.64 -0.49
C ASP A 58 4.64 12.27 -0.59
N LEU A 59 3.87 12.26 0.49
CA LEU A 59 2.54 12.89 0.55
C LEU A 59 2.55 14.16 1.42
N SER A 60 1.82 15.21 1.01
CA SER A 60 1.73 16.45 1.80
C SER A 60 1.18 16.20 3.19
N CYS A 61 0.17 15.33 3.35
CA CYS A 61 -0.37 14.93 4.65
C CYS A 61 0.62 14.14 5.53
N MET A 62 1.73 13.66 4.95
CA MET A 62 2.82 12.96 5.63
C MET A 62 4.09 13.83 5.77
N GLY A 63 4.08 15.07 5.26
CA GLY A 63 5.15 16.04 5.45
C GLY A 63 5.91 16.47 4.20
N GLN A 64 5.51 16.03 2.99
CA GLN A 64 6.14 16.50 1.74
C GLN A 64 5.96 18.00 1.60
N ALA A 65 7.10 18.72 1.44
CA ALA A 65 7.13 20.18 1.38
C ALA A 65 7.52 20.74 0.00
N LYS A 66 8.02 19.92 -0.92
CA LYS A 66 8.52 20.36 -2.24
C LYS A 66 7.47 20.34 -3.35
N PHE A 67 6.42 19.55 -3.17
CA PHE A 67 5.23 19.50 -4.00
C PHE A 67 4.01 19.13 -3.14
N SER A 68 2.82 19.23 -3.70
CA SER A 68 1.59 18.96 -2.96
C SER A 68 0.76 17.83 -3.58
N THR A 69 -0.01 17.13 -2.72
CA THR A 69 -0.92 16.04 -3.07
C THR A 69 -2.33 16.32 -2.56
N PRO A 70 -3.00 17.39 -3.05
CA PRO A 70 -4.23 17.90 -2.44
C PRO A 70 -5.40 16.92 -2.50
N ASN A 71 -5.46 16.03 -3.48
CA ASN A 71 -6.54 15.05 -3.60
C ASN A 71 -6.36 13.89 -2.61
N ILE A 72 -5.12 13.41 -2.43
CA ILE A 72 -4.78 12.39 -1.43
C ILE A 72 -4.92 12.98 -0.02
N ASP A 73 -4.53 14.24 0.19
CA ASP A 73 -4.76 14.95 1.46
C ASP A 73 -6.25 15.08 1.77
N ASN A 74 -7.07 15.34 0.75
CA ASN A 74 -8.53 15.35 0.91
C ASN A 74 -9.07 13.96 1.26
N LEU A 75 -8.56 12.90 0.62
CA LEU A 75 -8.91 11.52 0.97
C LEU A 75 -8.56 11.23 2.45
N ALA A 76 -7.39 11.64 2.93
CA ALA A 76 -6.97 11.51 4.32
C ALA A 76 -7.89 12.28 5.28
N SER A 77 -8.28 13.50 4.92
CA SER A 77 -9.20 14.33 5.72
C SER A 77 -10.61 13.75 5.84
N GLN A 78 -11.03 12.96 4.84
CA GLN A 78 -12.32 12.25 4.81
C GLN A 78 -12.27 10.85 5.42
N GLY A 79 -11.10 10.40 5.87
CA GLY A 79 -10.88 9.06 6.38
C GLY A 79 -9.97 9.01 7.60
N MET A 80 -9.26 7.92 7.73
CA MET A 80 -8.27 7.65 8.77
C MET A 80 -6.88 7.49 8.14
N LEU A 81 -5.91 8.22 8.70
CA LEU A 81 -4.49 8.12 8.36
C LEU A 81 -3.78 7.22 9.37
N PHE A 82 -3.06 6.21 8.90
CA PHE A 82 -2.24 5.34 9.76
C PHE A 82 -0.78 5.78 9.73
N THR A 83 -0.19 5.90 10.90
CA THR A 83 1.21 6.34 11.05
C THR A 83 2.19 5.19 11.17
N GLN A 84 1.72 3.96 11.45
CA GLN A 84 2.54 2.77 11.65
C GLN A 84 2.04 1.57 10.83
N HIS A 85 1.88 1.78 9.52
CA HIS A 85 1.51 0.72 8.59
C HIS A 85 2.73 0.24 7.80
N TYR A 86 2.78 -1.09 7.57
CA TYR A 86 3.91 -1.74 6.93
C TYR A 86 3.50 -2.49 5.67
N SER A 87 4.30 -2.32 4.62
CA SER A 87 4.21 -3.14 3.42
C SER A 87 4.58 -4.61 3.68
N GLY A 88 4.21 -5.49 2.76
CA GLY A 88 4.50 -6.91 2.88
C GLY A 88 5.99 -7.25 2.74
N SER A 89 6.73 -6.42 2.01
CA SER A 89 8.18 -6.56 1.78
C SER A 89 8.76 -5.22 1.34
N SER A 90 10.09 -5.16 1.22
CA SER A 90 10.80 -3.99 0.70
C SER A 90 10.92 -3.94 -0.84
N VAL A 91 10.22 -4.84 -1.56
CA VAL A 91 10.10 -4.85 -3.04
C VAL A 91 8.72 -5.38 -3.46
N SER A 92 8.34 -5.03 -4.69
CA SER A 92 6.96 -5.15 -5.18
C SER A 92 6.37 -6.56 -5.19
N ALA A 93 7.00 -7.59 -5.81
CA ALA A 93 6.34 -8.88 -5.99
C ALA A 93 6.01 -9.58 -4.67
N PRO A 94 6.94 -9.74 -3.71
CA PRO A 94 6.61 -10.33 -2.42
C PRO A 94 5.63 -9.49 -1.61
N SER A 95 5.71 -8.15 -1.68
CA SER A 95 4.77 -7.27 -1.00
C SER A 95 3.34 -7.46 -1.50
N ARG A 96 3.14 -7.52 -2.82
CA ARG A 96 1.85 -7.81 -3.46
C ARG A 96 1.34 -9.21 -3.10
N SER A 97 2.24 -10.21 -3.03
CA SER A 97 1.88 -11.55 -2.57
C SER A 97 1.37 -11.54 -1.13
N CYS A 98 2.09 -10.88 -0.21
CA CYS A 98 1.66 -10.75 1.19
C CYS A 98 0.27 -10.10 1.31
N LEU A 99 0.02 -9.04 0.54
CA LEU A 99 -1.26 -8.34 0.54
C LEU A 99 -2.42 -9.26 0.18
N ILE A 100 -2.30 -9.99 -0.95
CA ILE A 100 -3.44 -10.77 -1.46
C ILE A 100 -3.60 -12.13 -0.81
N THR A 101 -2.56 -12.67 -0.14
CA THR A 101 -2.62 -13.96 0.55
C THR A 101 -2.89 -13.83 2.05
N GLY A 102 -2.69 -12.64 2.64
CA GLY A 102 -2.77 -12.47 4.08
C GLY A 102 -1.59 -13.10 4.85
N GLN A 103 -0.47 -13.37 4.17
CA GLN A 103 0.70 -14.01 4.74
C GLN A 103 1.93 -13.11 4.64
N HIS A 104 2.74 -13.04 5.69
CA HIS A 104 4.03 -12.34 5.63
C HIS A 104 5.07 -13.13 4.81
N THR A 105 6.22 -12.52 4.51
CA THR A 105 7.24 -13.11 3.64
C THR A 105 7.83 -14.44 4.13
N GLY A 106 7.70 -14.76 5.40
CA GLY A 106 8.11 -16.07 5.93
C GLY A 106 7.19 -17.23 5.54
N HIS A 107 5.95 -16.95 5.09
CA HIS A 107 4.94 -17.96 4.77
C HIS A 107 4.43 -17.89 3.34
N THR A 108 4.32 -16.70 2.75
CA THR A 108 3.85 -16.55 1.35
C THR A 108 4.77 -17.29 0.38
N VAL A 109 4.22 -17.71 -0.76
CA VAL A 109 4.99 -18.43 -1.79
C VAL A 109 5.98 -17.51 -2.50
N ILE A 110 5.59 -16.26 -2.78
CA ILE A 110 6.45 -15.30 -3.47
C ILE A 110 7.15 -14.41 -2.44
N ARG A 111 8.43 -14.68 -2.17
CA ARG A 111 9.23 -13.97 -1.14
C ARG A 111 10.27 -13.02 -1.72
N GLY A 112 10.33 -12.87 -3.03
CA GLY A 112 11.29 -12.01 -3.75
C GLY A 112 10.88 -11.81 -5.19
N ASN A 113 11.58 -10.90 -5.89
CA ASN A 113 11.42 -10.73 -7.33
C ASN A 113 12.11 -11.88 -8.05
N LYS A 114 11.34 -12.73 -8.71
CA LYS A 114 11.84 -13.84 -9.53
C LYS A 114 11.21 -13.77 -10.91
N GLU A 115 11.97 -13.26 -11.85
CA GLU A 115 11.49 -13.07 -13.23
C GLU A 115 11.44 -14.39 -14.01
N MET A 116 10.48 -14.46 -14.93
CA MET A 116 10.41 -15.50 -15.94
C MET A 116 11.20 -15.07 -17.20
N PRO A 117 11.78 -16.03 -17.97
CA PRO A 117 12.66 -15.70 -19.11
C PRO A 117 12.01 -14.83 -20.18
N GLU A 118 10.73 -15.03 -20.48
CA GLU A 118 10.03 -14.31 -21.54
C GLU A 118 9.40 -13.01 -21.03
N GLU A 119 8.31 -13.12 -20.27
CA GLU A 119 7.58 -11.98 -19.72
C GLU A 119 6.85 -12.41 -18.45
N GLY A 120 6.98 -11.62 -17.38
CA GLY A 120 6.27 -11.82 -16.11
C GLY A 120 7.18 -12.19 -14.96
N GLN A 121 6.53 -12.58 -13.86
CA GLN A 121 7.17 -13.02 -12.63
C GLN A 121 6.88 -14.50 -12.40
N TYR A 122 7.61 -15.12 -11.48
CA TYR A 122 7.30 -16.47 -11.01
C TYR A 122 5.83 -16.52 -10.60
N PRO A 123 5.05 -17.50 -11.10
CA PRO A 123 3.62 -17.52 -10.91
C PRO A 123 3.22 -17.89 -9.49
N LEU A 124 2.25 -17.17 -8.96
CA LEU A 124 1.52 -17.59 -7.77
C LEU A 124 0.74 -18.88 -8.11
N PRO A 125 0.83 -19.94 -7.30
CA PRO A 125 0.11 -21.19 -7.56
C PRO A 125 -1.42 -21.00 -7.61
N SER A 126 -2.08 -21.74 -8.48
CA SER A 126 -3.54 -21.64 -8.69
C SER A 126 -4.39 -22.05 -7.50
N ASP A 127 -3.84 -22.88 -6.60
CA ASP A 127 -4.48 -23.31 -5.37
C ASP A 127 -4.31 -22.34 -4.20
N THR A 128 -3.50 -21.29 -4.37
CA THR A 128 -3.33 -20.25 -3.35
C THR A 128 -4.66 -19.53 -3.10
N TYR A 129 -5.07 -19.49 -1.83
CA TYR A 129 -6.26 -18.73 -1.46
C TYR A 129 -5.93 -17.23 -1.37
N THR A 130 -6.62 -16.43 -2.15
CA THR A 130 -6.36 -14.99 -2.29
C THR A 130 -7.59 -14.17 -1.96
N ILE A 131 -7.41 -12.88 -1.68
CA ILE A 131 -8.50 -11.90 -1.54
C ILE A 131 -9.44 -11.96 -2.75
N PHE A 132 -8.91 -12.14 -3.98
CA PHE A 132 -9.72 -12.25 -5.20
C PHE A 132 -10.65 -13.45 -5.15
N LYS A 133 -10.12 -14.63 -4.76
CA LYS A 133 -10.92 -15.83 -4.63
C LYS A 133 -12.02 -15.68 -3.57
N MET A 134 -11.64 -15.15 -2.40
CA MET A 134 -12.60 -14.88 -1.31
C MET A 134 -13.74 -13.96 -1.77
N LEU A 135 -13.40 -12.88 -2.46
CA LEU A 135 -14.37 -11.90 -2.95
C LEU A 135 -15.26 -12.47 -4.07
N LYS A 136 -14.71 -13.31 -4.96
CA LYS A 136 -15.51 -14.04 -5.94
C LYS A 136 -16.53 -14.96 -5.28
N ASP A 137 -16.12 -15.73 -4.26
CA ASP A 137 -17.02 -16.62 -3.51
C ASP A 137 -18.13 -15.82 -2.80
N LYS A 138 -17.89 -14.51 -2.52
CA LYS A 138 -18.90 -13.58 -1.98
C LYS A 138 -19.68 -12.81 -3.03
N GLY A 139 -19.49 -13.09 -4.32
CA GLY A 139 -20.25 -12.51 -5.42
C GLY A 139 -19.77 -11.13 -5.88
N TYR A 140 -18.54 -10.74 -5.55
CA TYR A 140 -17.93 -9.53 -6.08
C TYR A 140 -17.47 -9.70 -7.52
N LYS A 141 -17.58 -8.65 -8.32
CA LYS A 141 -16.84 -8.51 -9.56
C LYS A 141 -15.44 -7.99 -9.26
N THR A 142 -14.42 -8.73 -9.68
CA THR A 142 -13.03 -8.44 -9.33
C THR A 142 -12.28 -7.80 -10.50
N SER A 143 -11.42 -6.82 -10.22
CA SER A 143 -10.63 -6.17 -11.26
C SER A 143 -9.26 -5.73 -10.79
N VAL A 144 -8.32 -5.63 -11.74
CA VAL A 144 -6.98 -5.10 -11.54
C VAL A 144 -6.64 -4.13 -12.67
N PHE A 145 -6.22 -2.92 -12.32
CA PHE A 145 -5.77 -1.91 -13.27
C PHE A 145 -4.36 -1.45 -12.91
N GLY A 146 -3.38 -1.77 -13.77
CA GLY A 146 -1.98 -1.43 -13.56
C GLY A 146 -1.03 -2.62 -13.57
N LYS A 147 -0.10 -2.68 -12.61
CA LYS A 147 0.93 -3.71 -12.53
C LYS A 147 0.47 -4.92 -11.72
N TRP A 148 0.48 -6.12 -12.33
CA TRP A 148 0.15 -7.38 -11.65
C TRP A 148 1.34 -7.92 -10.84
N GLY A 149 2.35 -8.47 -11.53
CA GLY A 149 3.63 -8.89 -10.95
C GLY A 149 3.62 -10.21 -10.17
N LEU A 150 2.59 -11.06 -10.29
CA LEU A 150 2.44 -12.34 -9.57
C LEU A 150 2.25 -13.53 -10.53
N GLY A 151 2.62 -13.36 -11.80
CA GLY A 151 2.58 -14.42 -12.81
C GLY A 151 2.97 -13.90 -14.19
N ALA A 152 3.33 -14.82 -15.07
CA ALA A 152 3.52 -14.54 -16.47
C ALA A 152 2.20 -14.79 -17.22
N PRO A 153 2.02 -14.20 -18.43
CA PRO A 153 0.87 -14.51 -19.28
C PRO A 153 0.72 -16.01 -19.50
N LYS A 154 -0.50 -16.51 -19.42
CA LYS A 154 -0.87 -17.93 -19.62
C LYS A 154 -0.31 -18.91 -18.57
N THR A 155 0.26 -18.43 -17.49
CA THR A 155 0.63 -19.27 -16.33
C THR A 155 -0.53 -19.35 -15.33
N GLU A 156 -0.42 -20.25 -14.37
CA GLU A 156 -1.38 -20.35 -13.26
C GLU A 156 -1.48 -19.06 -12.41
N GLY A 157 -0.41 -18.25 -12.36
CA GLY A 157 -0.37 -16.97 -11.67
C GLY A 157 -0.85 -15.78 -12.52
N ALA A 158 -1.30 -15.98 -13.76
CA ALA A 158 -1.88 -14.90 -14.56
C ALA A 158 -3.19 -14.38 -13.92
N PRO A 159 -3.55 -13.09 -14.09
CA PRO A 159 -4.72 -12.50 -13.41
C PRO A 159 -6.00 -13.30 -13.60
N GLU A 160 -6.30 -13.75 -14.82
CA GLU A 160 -7.48 -14.53 -15.16
C GLU A 160 -7.55 -15.88 -14.43
N ASN A 161 -6.40 -16.47 -14.09
CA ASN A 161 -6.29 -17.73 -13.35
C ASN A 161 -6.30 -17.51 -11.82
N GLN A 162 -6.22 -16.24 -11.38
CA GLN A 162 -6.25 -15.82 -9.97
C GLN A 162 -7.57 -15.15 -9.57
N ASN A 163 -8.67 -15.47 -10.30
CA ASN A 163 -10.03 -14.96 -10.03
C ASN A 163 -10.18 -13.44 -10.26
N VAL A 164 -9.44 -12.86 -11.20
CA VAL A 164 -9.62 -11.50 -11.68
C VAL A 164 -10.53 -11.51 -12.91
N ASP A 165 -11.69 -10.84 -12.86
CA ASP A 165 -12.63 -10.78 -13.99
C ASP A 165 -12.19 -9.81 -15.08
N VAL A 166 -11.56 -8.69 -14.67
CA VAL A 166 -11.10 -7.65 -15.59
C VAL A 166 -9.69 -7.23 -15.20
N PHE A 167 -8.76 -7.43 -16.10
CA PHE A 167 -7.39 -6.96 -15.98
C PHE A 167 -7.04 -6.01 -17.13
N TYR A 168 -6.44 -4.86 -16.82
CA TYR A 168 -5.83 -4.00 -17.84
C TYR A 168 -4.53 -3.39 -17.32
N GLY A 169 -3.39 -3.70 -17.97
CA GLY A 169 -2.10 -3.19 -17.54
C GLY A 169 -0.91 -4.05 -17.91
N TYR A 170 0.06 -4.14 -17.01
CA TYR A 170 1.31 -4.88 -17.16
C TYR A 170 1.28 -6.18 -16.37
N ASN A 171 1.53 -7.32 -17.01
CA ASN A 171 1.74 -8.59 -16.30
C ASN A 171 3.09 -8.62 -15.58
N CYS A 172 4.11 -7.98 -16.18
CA CYS A 172 5.51 -8.08 -15.79
C CYS A 172 6.01 -6.83 -15.07
N GLN A 173 6.78 -7.00 -14.00
CA GLN A 173 7.45 -5.90 -13.30
C GLN A 173 8.36 -5.11 -14.25
N ARG A 174 9.23 -5.82 -14.98
CA ARG A 174 10.20 -5.21 -15.90
C ARG A 174 9.54 -4.40 -17.03
N MET A 175 8.42 -4.88 -17.57
CA MET A 175 7.68 -4.12 -18.59
C MET A 175 7.07 -2.84 -18.05
N ALA A 176 6.71 -2.82 -16.77
CA ALA A 176 6.18 -1.64 -16.10
C ALA A 176 7.24 -0.54 -15.85
N HIS A 177 8.52 -0.81 -16.13
CA HIS A 177 9.57 0.22 -16.18
C HIS A 177 9.44 1.17 -17.38
N ASN A 178 8.62 0.85 -18.36
CA ASN A 178 8.41 1.67 -19.55
C ASN A 178 7.00 2.29 -19.52
N TYR A 179 6.93 3.62 -19.47
CA TYR A 179 5.68 4.38 -19.42
C TYR A 179 5.04 4.60 -20.79
N TYR A 180 5.79 4.31 -21.88
CA TYR A 180 5.30 4.31 -23.27
C TYR A 180 5.53 2.95 -23.91
N PRO A 181 4.94 1.86 -23.33
CA PRO A 181 5.16 0.51 -23.83
C PRO A 181 4.54 0.31 -25.22
N TYR A 182 5.03 -0.69 -25.95
CA TYR A 182 4.44 -1.05 -27.24
C TYR A 182 3.08 -1.75 -27.11
N TYR A 183 2.76 -2.27 -25.93
CA TYR A 183 1.49 -2.94 -25.64
C TYR A 183 1.22 -2.98 -24.16
N LEU A 184 -0.08 -3.11 -23.83
CA LEU A 184 -0.58 -3.52 -22.54
C LEU A 184 -1.40 -4.80 -22.69
N TRP A 185 -1.78 -5.41 -21.58
CA TRP A 185 -2.65 -6.56 -21.58
C TRP A 185 -4.07 -6.15 -21.17
N TYR A 186 -5.07 -6.72 -21.87
CA TYR A 186 -6.47 -6.72 -21.45
C TYR A 186 -6.88 -8.19 -21.28
N ASN A 187 -7.00 -8.62 -20.03
CA ASN A 187 -7.09 -10.03 -19.66
C ASN A 187 -5.92 -10.82 -20.31
N ASP A 188 -6.21 -11.80 -21.16
CA ASP A 188 -5.25 -12.63 -21.89
C ASP A 188 -4.89 -12.09 -23.29
N GLU A 189 -5.45 -10.93 -23.67
CA GLU A 189 -5.22 -10.30 -24.98
C GLU A 189 -4.18 -9.17 -24.89
N LYS A 190 -3.27 -9.17 -25.85
CA LYS A 190 -2.25 -8.13 -26.00
C LYS A 190 -2.79 -6.97 -26.83
N ILE A 191 -2.90 -5.81 -26.23
CA ILE A 191 -3.38 -4.57 -26.86
C ILE A 191 -2.17 -3.75 -27.31
N VAL A 192 -1.95 -3.69 -28.63
CA VAL A 192 -0.85 -2.93 -29.23
C VAL A 192 -1.15 -1.43 -29.16
N LEU A 193 -0.19 -0.65 -28.65
CA LEU A 193 -0.26 0.81 -28.55
C LEU A 193 0.44 1.44 -29.76
N ASN A 194 -0.34 1.76 -30.78
CA ASN A 194 0.18 2.26 -32.06
C ASN A 194 0.84 3.64 -31.94
N GLY A 195 0.48 4.43 -30.94
CA GLY A 195 1.12 5.72 -30.65
C GLY A 195 2.57 5.61 -30.16
N ASN A 196 3.00 4.42 -29.73
CA ASN A 196 4.32 4.16 -29.14
C ASN A 196 5.27 3.39 -30.08
N THR A 197 5.00 3.38 -31.40
CA THR A 197 5.88 2.75 -32.39
C THR A 197 7.03 3.66 -32.77
N ASP A 198 8.16 3.10 -33.14
CA ASP A 198 9.31 3.82 -33.74
C ASP A 198 9.84 5.00 -32.92
N LYS A 199 9.93 4.88 -31.59
CA LYS A 199 10.35 5.93 -30.64
C LYS A 199 9.32 7.07 -30.44
N ASN A 200 8.10 6.91 -30.92
CA ASN A 200 7.02 7.83 -30.58
C ASN A 200 6.54 7.57 -29.14
N GLU A 201 6.15 8.63 -28.45
CA GLU A 201 5.62 8.63 -27.07
C GLU A 201 4.22 9.22 -27.09
N GLY A 202 3.28 8.55 -27.80
CA GLY A 202 1.91 9.01 -28.00
C GLY A 202 0.93 8.51 -26.93
N ASP A 203 1.12 7.26 -26.49
CA ASP A 203 0.21 6.55 -25.60
C ASP A 203 0.84 6.36 -24.21
N TYR A 204 0.61 7.28 -23.28
CA TYR A 204 1.11 7.22 -21.90
C TYR A 204 0.31 6.21 -21.09
N ALA A 205 0.93 5.09 -20.73
CA ALA A 205 0.25 3.96 -20.11
C ALA A 205 -0.51 4.29 -18.80
N PRO A 206 0.01 5.15 -17.89
CA PRO A 206 -0.76 5.50 -16.68
C PRO A 206 -2.09 6.19 -16.97
N TYR A 207 -2.23 6.94 -18.07
CA TYR A 207 -3.50 7.50 -18.47
C TYR A 207 -4.46 6.44 -19.00
N LEU A 208 -3.98 5.57 -19.90
CA LEU A 208 -4.80 4.49 -20.46
C LEU A 208 -5.32 3.53 -19.38
N ILE A 209 -4.47 3.21 -18.40
CA ILE A 209 -4.83 2.37 -17.27
C ILE A 209 -5.89 3.04 -16.41
N HIS A 210 -5.71 4.34 -16.14
CA HIS A 210 -6.65 5.13 -15.36
C HIS A 210 -8.01 5.26 -16.04
N ASP A 211 -8.02 5.57 -17.34
CA ASP A 211 -9.25 5.68 -18.13
C ASP A 211 -10.07 4.37 -18.06
N LYS A 212 -9.39 3.22 -18.15
CA LYS A 212 -10.04 1.90 -18.02
C LYS A 212 -10.55 1.63 -16.61
N ALA A 213 -9.88 2.09 -15.57
CA ALA A 213 -10.38 1.99 -14.20
C ALA A 213 -11.64 2.86 -13.99
N ILE A 214 -11.65 4.07 -14.51
CA ILE A 214 -12.83 4.96 -14.45
C ILE A 214 -14.01 4.40 -15.28
N GLU A 215 -13.73 3.84 -16.47
CA GLU A 215 -14.74 3.14 -17.29
C GLU A 215 -15.37 1.98 -16.49
N PHE A 216 -14.53 1.14 -15.86
CA PHE A 216 -14.99 0.03 -15.03
C PHE A 216 -15.91 0.47 -13.88
N ILE A 217 -15.56 1.55 -13.16
CA ILE A 217 -16.42 2.08 -12.08
C ILE A 217 -17.80 2.48 -12.64
N LYS A 218 -17.82 3.21 -13.76
CA LYS A 218 -19.05 3.68 -14.40
C LYS A 218 -19.94 2.55 -14.88
N GLU A 219 -19.36 1.52 -15.48
CA GLU A 219 -20.07 0.35 -16.01
C GLU A 219 -20.61 -0.57 -14.90
N ASN A 220 -19.99 -0.55 -13.72
CA ASN A 220 -20.36 -1.44 -12.62
C ASN A 220 -21.03 -0.71 -11.44
N LYS A 221 -21.67 0.44 -11.69
CA LYS A 221 -22.35 1.25 -10.66
C LYS A 221 -23.45 0.48 -9.90
N ASP A 222 -24.05 -0.51 -10.54
CA ASP A 222 -25.14 -1.34 -9.99
C ASP A 222 -24.65 -2.75 -9.56
N THR A 223 -23.31 -2.96 -9.52
CA THR A 223 -22.67 -4.24 -9.21
C THR A 223 -21.69 -4.03 -8.07
N THR A 224 -21.73 -4.89 -7.05
CA THR A 224 -20.71 -4.86 -6.00
C THR A 224 -19.38 -5.35 -6.57
N PHE A 225 -18.31 -4.54 -6.40
CA PHE A 225 -17.02 -4.85 -6.97
C PHE A 225 -15.84 -4.62 -6.02
N PHE A 226 -14.75 -5.29 -6.35
CA PHE A 226 -13.41 -5.04 -5.85
C PHE A 226 -12.52 -4.56 -7.00
N MET A 227 -11.88 -3.42 -6.81
CA MET A 227 -10.90 -2.88 -7.76
C MET A 227 -9.55 -2.73 -7.09
N TRP A 228 -8.55 -3.45 -7.59
CA TRP A 228 -7.16 -3.25 -7.21
C TRP A 228 -6.48 -2.35 -8.25
N TYR A 229 -6.39 -1.07 -7.92
CA TYR A 229 -5.73 -0.06 -8.76
C TYR A 229 -4.25 -0.01 -8.41
N THR A 230 -3.44 -0.76 -9.17
CA THR A 230 -2.01 -0.93 -8.94
C THR A 230 -1.21 0.00 -9.84
N SER A 231 -1.19 1.29 -9.47
CA SER A 231 -0.43 2.30 -10.20
C SER A 231 1.04 1.90 -10.35
N VAL A 232 1.65 2.27 -11.47
CA VAL A 232 3.10 2.12 -11.67
C VAL A 232 3.88 3.35 -11.19
N ILE A 233 3.17 4.40 -10.73
CA ILE A 233 3.73 5.67 -10.28
C ILE A 233 4.02 5.59 -8.76
N PRO A 234 5.18 6.15 -8.30
CA PRO A 234 6.24 6.85 -9.03
C PRO A 234 7.48 5.99 -9.37
N HIS A 235 7.33 4.67 -9.56
CA HIS A 235 8.46 3.79 -9.92
C HIS A 235 9.24 4.33 -11.15
N ALA A 236 10.55 4.11 -11.22
CA ALA A 236 11.33 4.41 -12.41
C ALA A 236 10.85 3.57 -13.63
N GLU A 237 10.92 4.10 -14.87
CA GLU A 237 11.65 5.30 -15.30
C GLU A 237 10.90 6.59 -14.91
N LEU A 238 11.64 7.67 -14.67
CA LEU A 238 11.04 8.97 -14.37
C LEU A 238 10.59 9.66 -15.65
N LYS A 239 9.43 9.26 -16.18
CA LYS A 239 8.94 9.73 -17.46
C LYS A 239 7.48 10.16 -17.39
N VAL A 240 7.21 11.34 -17.91
CA VAL A 240 5.87 11.94 -18.00
C VAL A 240 5.69 12.64 -19.34
N PRO A 241 4.44 12.86 -19.78
CA PRO A 241 4.18 13.71 -20.94
C PRO A 241 4.79 15.11 -20.78
N GLU A 242 5.24 15.71 -21.88
CA GLU A 242 5.95 16.99 -21.87
C GLU A 242 5.14 18.12 -21.19
N HIS A 243 3.83 18.13 -21.37
CA HIS A 243 2.97 19.14 -20.73
C HIS A 243 2.93 19.00 -19.20
N GLU A 244 3.00 17.79 -18.67
CA GLU A 244 3.09 17.53 -17.22
C GLU A 244 4.46 17.96 -16.67
N LEU A 245 5.54 17.62 -17.37
CA LEU A 245 6.89 18.04 -16.99
C LEU A 245 7.00 19.57 -16.91
N LYS A 246 6.42 20.27 -17.91
CA LYS A 246 6.45 21.73 -17.97
C LYS A 246 5.78 22.44 -16.78
N MET A 247 4.84 21.79 -16.10
CA MET A 247 4.20 22.33 -14.91
C MET A 247 5.16 22.49 -13.73
N PHE A 248 6.23 21.69 -13.69
CA PHE A 248 7.20 21.64 -12.61
C PHE A 248 8.56 22.24 -12.96
N LEU A 249 8.85 22.48 -14.25
CA LEU A 249 10.09 23.10 -14.67
C LEU A 249 10.19 24.55 -14.17
N GLY A 250 11.34 24.89 -13.58
CA GLY A 250 11.62 26.22 -13.04
C GLY A 250 10.93 26.50 -11.70
N ASN A 251 10.37 25.47 -11.05
CA ASN A 251 9.94 25.58 -9.67
C ASN A 251 11.16 25.71 -8.73
N PRO A 252 11.29 26.79 -7.94
CA PRO A 252 12.42 26.99 -7.05
C PRO A 252 12.60 25.90 -6.00
N ASP A 253 11.52 25.26 -5.58
CA ASP A 253 11.53 24.18 -4.59
C ASP A 253 12.12 22.88 -5.16
N LEU A 254 12.20 22.76 -6.50
CA LEU A 254 12.76 21.63 -7.24
C LEU A 254 14.11 21.93 -7.88
N GLU A 255 14.77 23.03 -7.51
CA GLU A 255 16.09 23.37 -8.02
C GLU A 255 17.16 22.31 -7.69
N ARG A 256 18.28 22.35 -8.44
CA ARG A 256 19.38 21.37 -8.41
C ARG A 256 19.06 20.03 -9.07
N GLU A 257 18.34 20.12 -10.17
CA GLU A 257 18.07 18.94 -11.03
C GLU A 257 19.35 18.12 -11.25
N LYS A 258 19.22 16.82 -11.04
CA LYS A 258 20.21 15.83 -11.44
C LYS A 258 19.75 15.21 -12.75
N ALA A 259 20.60 15.23 -13.78
CA ALA A 259 20.30 14.48 -15.00
C ALA A 259 20.66 13.00 -14.79
N TYR A 260 19.79 12.11 -15.19
CA TYR A 260 20.06 10.69 -15.27
C TYR A 260 20.30 10.30 -16.74
N SER A 261 21.43 9.63 -17.01
CA SER A 261 21.74 9.06 -18.32
C SER A 261 21.45 7.58 -18.30
N GLY A 262 20.39 7.19 -18.99
CA GLY A 262 19.89 5.83 -19.07
C GLY A 262 20.12 5.21 -20.45
N CYS A 263 19.23 4.29 -20.81
CA CYS A 263 19.24 3.56 -22.08
C CYS A 263 18.04 4.02 -22.93
N ASP A 264 18.28 4.83 -23.94
CA ASP A 264 17.25 5.45 -24.78
C ASP A 264 17.05 4.75 -26.12
N GLU A 265 17.72 3.61 -26.37
CA GLU A 265 17.67 2.90 -27.65
C GLU A 265 17.31 1.43 -27.48
N GLY A 266 16.49 0.96 -28.42
CA GLY A 266 16.04 -0.44 -28.51
C GLY A 266 15.10 -0.84 -27.37
N ASP A 267 15.07 -2.13 -27.11
CA ASP A 267 14.19 -2.74 -26.11
C ASP A 267 14.82 -2.70 -24.71
N TYR A 268 15.29 -1.52 -24.26
CA TYR A 268 15.99 -1.38 -22.98
C TYR A 268 15.15 -1.87 -21.79
N TYR A 269 13.84 -1.68 -21.82
CA TYR A 269 12.93 -2.16 -20.81
C TYR A 269 12.93 -3.70 -20.67
N LYS A 270 13.15 -4.44 -21.76
CA LYS A 270 13.30 -5.91 -21.73
C LYS A 270 14.55 -6.35 -20.95
N LYS A 271 15.51 -5.44 -20.77
CA LYS A 271 16.73 -5.64 -20.00
C LYS A 271 16.64 -5.07 -18.58
N GLY A 272 15.48 -4.53 -18.20
CA GLY A 272 15.29 -3.86 -16.91
C GLY A 272 15.98 -2.50 -16.81
N GLY A 273 16.32 -1.88 -17.96
CA GLY A 273 16.88 -0.53 -17.99
C GLY A 273 15.82 0.54 -17.81
N TYR A 274 16.29 1.76 -17.58
CA TYR A 274 15.47 2.97 -17.47
C TYR A 274 15.93 3.99 -18.51
N GLY A 275 14.99 4.74 -19.08
CA GLY A 275 15.26 5.82 -20.01
C GLY A 275 15.95 7.01 -19.33
N SER A 276 16.65 7.84 -20.14
CA SER A 276 17.28 9.05 -19.64
C SER A 276 16.27 10.09 -19.20
N GLN A 277 16.60 10.84 -18.13
CA GLN A 277 15.79 11.96 -17.66
C GLN A 277 16.70 13.15 -17.31
N LYS A 278 16.49 14.28 -17.99
CA LYS A 278 17.24 15.50 -17.78
C LYS A 278 16.83 16.24 -16.50
N TYR A 279 15.55 16.15 -16.16
CA TYR A 279 14.90 16.92 -15.10
C TYR A 279 14.25 15.95 -14.12
N THR A 280 15.05 15.22 -13.36
CA THR A 280 14.58 14.10 -12.52
C THR A 280 13.66 14.56 -11.39
N HIS A 281 13.94 15.71 -10.76
CA HIS A 281 13.09 16.23 -9.69
C HIS A 281 11.74 16.70 -10.22
N ALA A 282 11.72 17.46 -11.31
CA ALA A 282 10.47 17.89 -11.93
C ALA A 282 9.66 16.70 -12.44
N ALA A 283 10.31 15.67 -13.01
CA ALA A 283 9.63 14.47 -13.49
C ALA A 283 9.01 13.66 -12.33
N PHE A 284 9.74 13.46 -11.23
CA PHE A 284 9.21 12.76 -10.05
C PHE A 284 8.00 13.49 -9.45
N ALA A 285 8.11 14.81 -9.23
CA ALA A 285 7.01 15.62 -8.73
C ALA A 285 5.78 15.58 -9.66
N ALA A 286 6.01 15.62 -10.99
CA ALA A 286 4.94 15.49 -11.98
C ALA A 286 4.27 14.11 -11.94
N MET A 287 5.05 13.03 -11.77
CA MET A 287 4.51 11.67 -11.62
C MET A 287 3.59 11.57 -10.40
N VAL A 288 4.05 12.01 -9.22
CA VAL A 288 3.23 11.97 -8.00
C VAL A 288 1.99 12.86 -8.15
N ASN A 289 2.09 14.01 -8.82
CA ASN A 289 0.92 14.85 -9.11
C ASN A 289 -0.09 14.17 -10.05
N ILE A 290 0.36 13.38 -11.02
CA ILE A 290 -0.54 12.57 -11.87
C ILE A 290 -1.29 11.57 -10.99
N LEU A 291 -0.59 10.83 -10.12
CA LEU A 291 -1.22 9.89 -9.20
C LEU A 291 -2.25 10.58 -8.28
N ASP A 292 -1.90 11.73 -7.73
CA ASP A 292 -2.80 12.52 -6.89
C ASP A 292 -4.10 12.89 -7.61
N ARG A 293 -4.00 13.36 -8.86
CA ARG A 293 -5.19 13.69 -9.68
C ARG A 293 -6.01 12.45 -10.02
N GLN A 294 -5.38 11.32 -10.28
CA GLN A 294 -6.06 10.04 -10.53
C GLN A 294 -6.86 9.58 -9.31
N VAL A 295 -6.30 9.72 -8.11
CA VAL A 295 -7.04 9.47 -6.85
C VAL A 295 -8.23 10.41 -6.73
N GLY A 296 -8.05 11.70 -7.02
CA GLY A 296 -9.13 12.69 -7.03
C GLY A 296 -10.25 12.34 -8.02
N GLU A 297 -9.91 11.87 -9.22
CA GLU A 297 -10.89 11.48 -10.23
C GLU A 297 -11.67 10.22 -9.84
N ILE A 298 -11.02 9.22 -9.24
CA ILE A 298 -11.72 8.05 -8.67
C ILE A 298 -12.73 8.51 -7.62
N CYS A 299 -12.33 9.37 -6.68
CA CYS A 299 -13.21 9.88 -5.63
C CYS A 299 -14.40 10.66 -6.22
N SER A 300 -14.15 11.60 -7.12
CA SER A 300 -15.20 12.42 -7.75
C SER A 300 -16.15 11.62 -8.65
N THR A 301 -15.64 10.56 -9.29
CA THR A 301 -16.47 9.62 -10.05
C THR A 301 -17.46 8.89 -9.13
N LEU A 302 -16.99 8.35 -8.00
CA LEU A 302 -17.86 7.71 -7.00
C LEU A 302 -18.90 8.67 -6.43
N ASP A 303 -18.50 9.91 -6.13
CA ASP A 303 -19.40 10.96 -5.65
C ASP A 303 -20.51 11.26 -6.70
N SER A 304 -20.12 11.43 -7.97
CA SER A 304 -21.05 11.73 -9.07
C SER A 304 -22.05 10.62 -9.36
N LEU A 305 -21.66 9.37 -9.08
CA LEU A 305 -22.51 8.19 -9.24
C LEU A 305 -23.31 7.83 -7.97
N GLY A 306 -23.14 8.58 -6.88
CA GLY A 306 -23.79 8.30 -5.59
C GLY A 306 -23.31 7.03 -4.90
N MET A 307 -22.08 6.59 -5.20
CA MET A 307 -21.49 5.35 -4.70
C MET A 307 -20.55 5.56 -3.51
N ALA A 308 -20.17 6.80 -3.21
CA ALA A 308 -19.12 7.11 -2.23
C ALA A 308 -19.42 6.58 -0.82
N ASP A 309 -20.70 6.61 -0.40
CA ASP A 309 -21.12 6.12 0.93
C ASP A 309 -21.02 4.59 1.08
N ASN A 310 -21.13 3.86 -0.02
CA ASN A 310 -21.04 2.40 -0.04
C ASN A 310 -19.73 1.91 -0.66
N THR A 311 -18.67 2.71 -0.58
CA THR A 311 -17.35 2.33 -1.11
C THR A 311 -16.25 2.62 -0.11
N MET A 312 -15.51 1.57 0.27
CA MET A 312 -14.26 1.69 1.02
C MET A 312 -13.12 1.96 0.04
N ILE A 313 -12.36 3.01 0.28
CA ILE A 313 -11.13 3.32 -0.47
C ILE A 313 -9.94 3.17 0.47
N VAL A 314 -8.98 2.36 0.04
CA VAL A 314 -7.67 2.19 0.67
C VAL A 314 -6.61 2.77 -0.25
N PHE A 315 -5.73 3.63 0.26
CA PHE A 315 -4.55 4.14 -0.45
C PHE A 315 -3.29 3.78 0.34
N THR A 316 -2.31 3.17 -0.33
CA THR A 316 -1.01 2.82 0.26
C THR A 316 0.07 2.67 -0.83
N SER A 317 1.31 2.30 -0.45
CA SER A 317 2.42 1.98 -1.35
C SER A 317 2.91 0.55 -1.12
N ASP A 318 3.44 -0.10 -2.16
CA ASP A 318 3.89 -1.49 -2.05
C ASP A 318 5.24 -1.67 -1.31
N ASN A 319 6.06 -0.64 -1.24
CA ASN A 319 7.29 -0.56 -0.42
C ASN A 319 7.74 0.90 -0.29
N GLY A 320 8.85 1.12 0.41
CA GLY A 320 9.47 2.44 0.54
C GLY A 320 10.06 2.99 -0.76
N PRO A 321 10.55 4.23 -0.76
CA PRO A 321 10.99 4.95 -1.97
C PRO A 321 12.25 4.33 -2.56
N HIS A 322 12.46 4.54 -3.86
CA HIS A 322 13.58 3.99 -4.62
C HIS A 322 14.63 5.04 -4.99
N MET A 323 15.82 4.59 -5.38
CA MET A 323 16.91 5.41 -5.92
C MET A 323 17.22 5.12 -7.40
N GLU A 324 16.29 4.47 -8.10
CA GLU A 324 16.47 3.98 -9.47
C GLU A 324 16.10 5.05 -10.49
N GLY A 325 16.68 4.98 -11.71
CA GLY A 325 16.32 5.84 -12.84
C GLY A 325 16.53 7.34 -12.61
N GLY A 326 17.35 7.71 -11.61
CA GLY A 326 17.62 9.11 -11.25
C GLY A 326 16.71 9.68 -10.16
N ALA A 327 15.86 8.86 -9.53
CA ALA A 327 15.12 9.30 -8.35
C ALA A 327 16.06 9.72 -7.21
N ASP A 328 15.68 10.74 -6.48
CA ASP A 328 16.48 11.36 -5.41
C ASP A 328 15.64 11.44 -4.12
N PRO A 329 15.46 10.31 -3.41
CA PRO A 329 14.64 10.29 -2.21
C PRO A 329 15.21 11.15 -1.07
N ASP A 330 16.53 11.38 -1.03
CA ASP A 330 17.14 12.30 -0.07
C ASP A 330 16.73 13.75 -0.33
N PHE A 331 16.65 14.14 -1.60
CA PHE A 331 16.20 15.49 -1.97
C PHE A 331 14.75 15.75 -1.57
N PHE A 332 13.88 14.74 -1.72
CA PHE A 332 12.45 14.84 -1.44
C PHE A 332 12.08 14.51 0.02
N ASP A 333 13.03 14.07 0.85
CA ASP A 333 12.72 13.45 2.15
C ASP A 333 11.68 12.34 2.01
N SER A 334 11.76 11.53 0.95
CA SER A 334 10.74 10.55 0.57
C SER A 334 10.48 9.50 1.64
N ASN A 335 11.47 9.16 2.46
CA ASN A 335 11.33 8.30 3.63
C ASN A 335 11.04 9.09 4.93
N GLY A 336 10.99 10.43 4.89
CA GLY A 336 10.88 11.28 6.05
C GLY A 336 12.05 11.07 7.02
N LYS A 337 11.74 10.80 8.29
CA LYS A 337 12.74 10.52 9.32
C LYS A 337 13.18 9.04 9.37
N LEU A 338 12.62 8.21 8.51
CA LEU A 338 12.82 6.77 8.54
C LEU A 338 14.11 6.39 7.80
N ARG A 339 14.89 5.47 8.35
CA ARG A 339 16.12 4.98 7.71
C ARG A 339 15.82 4.02 6.58
N GLY A 340 16.61 4.07 5.51
CA GLY A 340 16.60 3.11 4.41
C GLY A 340 15.55 3.40 3.33
N TYR A 341 15.62 2.61 2.25
CA TYR A 341 14.87 2.75 1.02
C TYR A 341 14.42 1.38 0.53
N LYS A 342 13.80 1.31 -0.63
CA LYS A 342 13.50 0.05 -1.34
C LYS A 342 14.67 -0.92 -1.24
N ARG A 343 14.39 -2.18 -0.95
CA ARG A 343 15.30 -3.31 -0.61
C ARG A 343 15.83 -3.30 0.82
N ASP A 344 15.71 -2.23 1.58
CA ASP A 344 16.05 -2.24 3.00
C ASP A 344 14.88 -2.73 3.86
N LEU A 345 15.20 -3.42 4.95
CA LEU A 345 14.23 -3.79 5.98
C LEU A 345 14.26 -2.86 7.20
N TYR A 346 14.99 -1.74 7.09
CA TYR A 346 14.79 -0.59 7.98
C TYR A 346 13.43 0.05 7.73
N GLU A 347 12.99 0.90 8.66
CA GLU A 347 11.66 1.51 8.62
C GLU A 347 11.35 2.16 7.26
N GLY A 348 12.29 2.92 6.68
CA GLY A 348 12.08 3.62 5.41
C GLY A 348 11.87 2.70 4.19
N GLY A 349 12.31 1.44 4.26
CA GLY A 349 12.08 0.48 3.17
C GLY A 349 10.75 -0.25 3.23
N ILE A 350 10.12 -0.33 4.41
CA ILE A 350 8.91 -1.14 4.64
C ILE A 350 7.74 -0.39 5.30
N ARG A 351 7.97 0.74 5.97
CA ARG A 351 6.88 1.56 6.52
C ARG A 351 6.36 2.51 5.46
N VAL A 352 5.07 2.39 5.16
CA VAL A 352 4.41 3.06 4.04
C VAL A 352 3.18 3.85 4.52
N PRO A 353 2.74 4.89 3.78
CA PRO A 353 1.50 5.56 4.11
C PRO A 353 0.31 4.61 3.97
N LEU A 354 -0.69 4.75 4.84
CA LEU A 354 -1.99 4.10 4.69
C LEU A 354 -3.09 5.11 5.01
N ILE A 355 -4.01 5.26 4.07
CA ILE A 355 -5.22 6.07 4.23
C ILE A 355 -6.43 5.18 3.93
N VAL A 356 -7.43 5.17 4.81
CA VAL A 356 -8.68 4.44 4.59
C VAL A 356 -9.85 5.40 4.71
N ARG A 357 -10.63 5.56 3.63
CA ARG A 357 -11.90 6.27 3.63
C ARG A 357 -13.06 5.27 3.47
N TRP A 358 -14.01 5.31 4.40
CA TRP A 358 -15.27 4.58 4.32
C TRP A 358 -16.33 5.40 5.05
N ASN A 359 -17.07 6.18 4.29
CA ASN A 359 -17.79 7.36 4.78
C ASN A 359 -18.69 7.16 6.01
N LYS A 360 -19.33 6.02 6.19
CA LYS A 360 -20.25 5.78 7.32
C LYS A 360 -19.60 5.00 8.46
N GLU A 361 -18.48 4.35 8.18
CA GLU A 361 -17.87 3.40 9.10
C GLU A 361 -16.59 3.98 9.74
N VAL A 362 -15.81 4.73 8.98
CA VAL A 362 -14.53 5.29 9.43
C VAL A 362 -14.69 6.76 9.82
N LYS A 363 -14.21 7.11 11.01
CA LYS A 363 -14.25 8.48 11.48
C LYS A 363 -13.37 9.39 10.62
N GLN A 364 -13.96 10.42 10.04
CA GLN A 364 -13.24 11.42 9.25
C GLN A 364 -12.19 12.17 10.05
N ASN A 365 -11.12 12.59 9.38
CA ASN A 365 -10.00 13.34 9.94
C ASN A 365 -9.44 12.71 11.22
N SER A 366 -9.31 11.38 11.21
CA SER A 366 -8.73 10.62 12.33
C SER A 366 -7.33 10.10 11.98
N VAL A 367 -6.55 9.88 13.01
CA VAL A 367 -5.19 9.33 12.90
C VAL A 367 -5.09 8.13 13.82
N SER A 368 -4.54 7.04 13.31
CA SER A 368 -4.24 5.83 14.07
C SER A 368 -2.74 5.61 14.15
N ASP A 369 -2.25 5.27 15.34
CA ASP A 369 -0.89 4.78 15.57
C ASP A 369 -0.84 3.25 15.76
N HIS A 370 -1.94 2.57 15.45
CA HIS A 370 -2.00 1.11 15.47
C HIS A 370 -1.00 0.50 14.49
N VAL A 371 -0.21 -0.45 14.98
CA VAL A 371 0.79 -1.16 14.18
C VAL A 371 0.10 -2.21 13.32
N SER A 372 0.16 -2.04 12.00
CA SER A 372 -0.52 -2.89 11.04
C SER A 372 0.36 -3.21 9.83
N ALA A 373 0.01 -4.25 9.09
CA ALA A 373 0.77 -4.67 7.91
C ALA A 373 -0.14 -5.18 6.78
N PHE A 374 0.41 -5.37 5.59
CA PHE A 374 -0.32 -5.79 4.39
C PHE A 374 -1.12 -7.07 4.57
N TRP A 375 -0.63 -8.03 5.33
CA TRP A 375 -1.34 -9.28 5.59
C TRP A 375 -2.59 -9.12 6.45
N ASP A 376 -2.81 -7.95 7.07
CA ASP A 376 -4.02 -7.65 7.83
C ASP A 376 -5.24 -7.40 6.93
N PHE A 377 -5.03 -7.07 5.65
CA PHE A 377 -6.15 -6.82 4.74
C PHE A 377 -6.97 -8.08 4.42
N MET A 378 -6.35 -9.27 4.39
CA MET A 378 -7.09 -10.52 4.19
C MET A 378 -8.17 -10.72 5.27
N PRO A 379 -7.87 -10.77 6.57
CA PRO A 379 -8.88 -10.90 7.61
C PRO A 379 -9.79 -9.67 7.73
N THR A 380 -9.29 -8.46 7.44
CA THR A 380 -10.13 -7.26 7.45
C THR A 380 -11.22 -7.32 6.39
N ILE A 381 -10.86 -7.65 5.16
CA ILE A 381 -11.84 -7.80 4.07
C ILE A 381 -12.77 -8.98 4.35
N ALA A 382 -12.26 -10.09 4.92
CA ALA A 382 -13.09 -11.22 5.32
C ALA A 382 -14.20 -10.80 6.28
N ASP A 383 -13.87 -10.06 7.34
CA ASP A 383 -14.86 -9.54 8.29
C ASP A 383 -15.87 -8.60 7.62
N ILE A 384 -15.41 -7.69 6.74
CA ILE A 384 -16.29 -6.75 6.02
C ILE A 384 -17.31 -7.46 5.14
N VAL A 385 -16.90 -8.54 4.47
CA VAL A 385 -17.77 -9.24 3.51
C VAL A 385 -18.50 -10.46 4.10
N GLY A 386 -18.30 -10.74 5.39
CA GLY A 386 -18.83 -11.90 6.09
C GLY A 386 -18.26 -13.21 5.54
N ALA A 387 -16.96 -13.26 5.31
CA ALA A 387 -16.19 -14.45 4.97
C ALA A 387 -15.37 -14.94 6.17
N GLU A 388 -14.81 -16.13 6.06
CA GLU A 388 -13.79 -16.61 6.98
C GLU A 388 -12.41 -16.38 6.35
N ALA A 389 -11.52 -15.76 7.10
CA ALA A 389 -10.12 -15.69 6.69
C ALA A 389 -9.49 -17.09 6.74
N PRO A 390 -8.53 -17.42 5.86
CA PRO A 390 -7.86 -18.71 5.91
C PRO A 390 -7.09 -18.88 7.23
N GLU A 391 -7.08 -20.12 7.78
CA GLU A 391 -6.42 -20.42 9.06
C GLU A 391 -4.92 -20.11 9.06
N ASN A 392 -4.29 -20.15 7.90
CA ASN A 392 -2.87 -19.83 7.70
C ASN A 392 -2.59 -18.36 7.38
N ALA A 393 -3.57 -17.46 7.53
CA ALA A 393 -3.34 -16.03 7.47
C ALA A 393 -2.58 -15.54 8.70
N ASP A 394 -1.56 -14.71 8.49
CA ASP A 394 -0.75 -14.11 9.57
C ASP A 394 -1.37 -12.80 10.10
N GLY A 395 -2.39 -12.31 9.42
CA GLY A 395 -3.00 -11.00 9.67
C GLY A 395 -3.99 -10.97 10.82
N ILE A 396 -4.22 -9.76 11.31
CA ILE A 396 -5.26 -9.42 12.28
C ILE A 396 -6.19 -8.39 11.63
N SER A 397 -7.50 -8.64 11.71
CA SER A 397 -8.48 -7.71 11.14
C SER A 397 -8.36 -6.31 11.76
N LEU A 398 -8.33 -5.29 10.90
CA LEU A 398 -8.32 -3.87 11.27
C LEU A 398 -9.74 -3.29 11.43
N LEU A 399 -10.79 -4.10 11.28
CA LEU A 399 -12.16 -3.60 11.27
C LEU A 399 -12.53 -2.84 12.55
N LEU A 400 -12.07 -3.30 13.71
CA LEU A 400 -12.35 -2.64 15.00
C LEU A 400 -11.61 -1.30 15.12
N GLU A 401 -10.37 -1.21 14.61
CA GLU A 401 -9.62 0.06 14.55
C GLU A 401 -10.31 1.06 13.63
N LEU A 402 -10.71 0.60 12.44
CA LEU A 402 -11.37 1.43 11.43
C LEU A 402 -12.72 1.99 11.92
N THR A 403 -13.52 1.16 12.59
CA THR A 403 -14.87 1.53 13.03
C THR A 403 -14.91 2.13 14.43
N GLY A 404 -13.88 1.89 15.25
CA GLY A 404 -13.88 2.25 16.67
C GLY A 404 -14.89 1.47 17.52
N CYS A 405 -15.39 0.33 17.02
CA CYS A 405 -16.46 -0.45 17.65
C CYS A 405 -15.95 -1.57 18.57
N GLY A 406 -14.79 -1.42 19.20
CA GLY A 406 -14.26 -2.45 20.11
C GLY A 406 -12.77 -2.29 20.39
N GLU A 407 -12.20 -3.28 21.08
CA GLU A 407 -10.77 -3.31 21.36
C GLU A 407 -10.03 -3.99 20.21
N GLN A 408 -9.17 -3.23 19.53
CA GLN A 408 -8.34 -3.72 18.44
C GLN A 408 -7.24 -4.65 18.97
N LYS A 409 -7.15 -5.85 18.41
CA LYS A 409 -6.05 -6.79 18.72
C LYS A 409 -4.75 -6.26 18.15
N LYS A 410 -3.65 -6.52 18.86
CA LYS A 410 -2.30 -6.17 18.45
C LYS A 410 -1.55 -7.42 17.99
N HIS A 411 -0.64 -7.24 17.05
CA HIS A 411 0.29 -8.29 16.68
C HIS A 411 1.24 -8.61 17.84
N ASP A 412 1.50 -9.89 18.04
CA ASP A 412 2.58 -10.34 18.94
C ASP A 412 3.94 -9.92 18.37
N TYR A 413 4.09 -10.03 17.04
CA TYR A 413 5.24 -9.53 16.28
C TYR A 413 4.88 -9.37 14.80
N LEU A 414 5.70 -8.63 14.05
CA LEU A 414 5.69 -8.55 12.58
C LEU A 414 7.01 -9.08 12.05
N TYR A 415 6.98 -9.80 10.91
CA TYR A 415 8.16 -10.45 10.34
C TYR A 415 8.33 -10.18 8.86
N TRP A 416 9.58 -9.97 8.43
CA TRP A 416 9.98 -9.78 7.03
C TRP A 416 11.24 -10.54 6.70
N GLU A 417 11.31 -11.09 5.48
CA GLU A 417 12.54 -11.58 4.85
C GLU A 417 12.65 -11.05 3.43
N PHE A 418 13.89 -10.84 2.99
CA PHE A 418 14.25 -10.36 1.66
C PHE A 418 15.46 -11.10 1.16
N HIS A 419 15.35 -11.76 0.00
CA HIS A 419 16.30 -12.79 -0.44
C HIS A 419 17.42 -12.28 -1.37
N GLU A 420 17.32 -11.05 -1.86
CA GLU A 420 18.39 -10.41 -2.64
C GLU A 420 19.48 -9.83 -1.71
N ASN A 421 20.58 -9.34 -2.29
CA ASN A 421 21.66 -8.67 -1.55
C ASN A 421 22.17 -9.48 -0.32
N ASN A 422 22.48 -10.75 -0.53
CA ASN A 422 22.97 -11.68 0.48
C ASN A 422 21.99 -12.05 1.62
N GLY A 423 20.73 -11.65 1.46
CA GLY A 423 19.65 -11.95 2.40
C GLY A 423 19.54 -10.95 3.55
N ARG A 424 18.30 -10.62 3.88
CA ARG A 424 17.94 -9.71 4.99
C ARG A 424 16.73 -10.27 5.72
N MET A 425 16.69 -10.09 7.03
CA MET A 425 15.54 -10.43 7.87
C MET A 425 15.27 -9.31 8.85
N ALA A 426 14.01 -9.08 9.18
CA ALA A 426 13.61 -8.16 10.24
C ALA A 426 12.43 -8.70 11.02
N ILE A 427 12.36 -8.33 12.29
CA ILE A 427 11.25 -8.64 13.18
C ILE A 427 10.98 -7.45 14.08
N ARG A 428 9.71 -7.11 14.25
CA ARG A 428 9.25 -6.08 15.20
C ARG A 428 8.35 -6.71 16.25
N LYS A 429 8.69 -6.55 17.53
CA LYS A 429 7.87 -6.95 18.66
C LYS A 429 7.65 -5.77 19.61
N GLY A 430 6.43 -5.23 19.59
CA GLY A 430 6.13 -3.99 20.29
C GLY A 430 6.98 -2.81 19.79
N ASP A 431 7.75 -2.19 20.66
CA ASP A 431 8.65 -1.09 20.31
C ASP A 431 10.04 -1.55 19.85
N TRP A 432 10.39 -2.82 20.04
CA TRP A 432 11.68 -3.38 19.63
C TRP A 432 11.64 -3.88 18.19
N LYS A 433 12.69 -3.55 17.44
CA LYS A 433 12.91 -4.07 16.09
C LYS A 433 14.33 -4.59 15.97
N ALA A 434 14.46 -5.82 15.50
CA ALA A 434 15.74 -6.43 15.14
C ALA A 434 15.83 -6.53 13.62
N VAL A 435 17.02 -6.23 13.07
CA VAL A 435 17.34 -6.32 11.66
C VAL A 435 18.62 -7.13 11.48
N LYS A 436 18.63 -8.06 10.53
CA LYS A 436 19.80 -8.88 10.20
C LYS A 436 20.09 -8.79 8.72
N TYR A 437 21.23 -8.24 8.37
CA TYR A 437 21.76 -8.19 7.00
C TYR A 437 22.76 -9.32 6.78
N ASP A 438 23.08 -9.61 5.54
CA ASP A 438 24.02 -10.67 5.14
C ASP A 438 23.70 -12.04 5.81
N VAL A 439 22.43 -12.42 5.77
CA VAL A 439 21.91 -13.62 6.44
C VAL A 439 22.66 -14.87 6.02
N ARG A 440 23.04 -15.01 4.71
CA ARG A 440 23.79 -16.15 4.20
C ARG A 440 25.22 -16.27 4.76
N ASP A 441 25.80 -15.15 5.17
CA ASP A 441 27.13 -15.10 5.82
C ASP A 441 27.02 -15.01 7.35
N ASN A 442 25.84 -15.27 7.90
CA ASN A 442 25.55 -15.15 9.34
C ASN A 442 25.90 -13.76 9.91
N GLY A 443 25.50 -12.69 9.18
CA GLY A 443 25.71 -11.31 9.57
C GLY A 443 25.18 -10.97 10.97
N LYS A 444 25.72 -9.92 11.56
CA LYS A 444 25.34 -9.45 12.90
C LYS A 444 23.87 -8.97 12.89
N MET A 445 23.16 -9.23 13.96
CA MET A 445 21.85 -8.64 14.22
C MET A 445 22.02 -7.26 14.87
N GLU A 446 21.28 -6.28 14.37
CA GLU A 446 21.12 -4.95 14.93
C GLU A 446 19.79 -4.89 15.71
N LEU A 447 19.71 -4.07 16.76
CA LEU A 447 18.52 -3.91 17.60
C LEU A 447 18.21 -2.45 17.83
N TYR A 448 16.95 -2.05 17.62
CA TYR A 448 16.47 -0.68 17.77
C TYR A 448 15.22 -0.60 18.63
N ASN A 449 15.07 0.50 19.37
CA ASN A 449 13.82 0.84 20.06
C ASN A 449 13.09 1.94 19.28
N LEU A 450 12.09 1.56 18.48
CA LEU A 450 11.39 2.48 17.59
C LEU A 450 10.57 3.58 18.29
N LYS A 451 10.30 3.43 19.59
CA LYS A 451 9.64 4.47 20.35
C LYS A 451 10.54 5.69 20.57
N ASP A 452 11.82 5.43 20.82
CA ASP A 452 12.78 6.46 21.16
C ASP A 452 13.69 6.81 19.95
N ASP A 453 13.84 5.88 19.00
CA ASP A 453 14.72 5.96 17.85
C ASP A 453 14.04 5.38 16.60
N VAL A 454 13.07 6.10 16.04
CA VAL A 454 12.35 5.71 14.84
C VAL A 454 13.24 5.74 13.59
N SER A 455 14.36 6.46 13.66
CA SER A 455 15.36 6.59 12.59
C SER A 455 16.40 5.46 12.58
N GLU A 456 16.34 4.55 13.55
CA GLU A 456 17.24 3.38 13.63
C GLU A 456 18.73 3.76 13.57
N GLU A 457 19.11 4.82 14.30
CA GLU A 457 20.49 5.35 14.32
C GLU A 457 21.36 4.72 15.40
N ASN A 458 20.74 4.20 16.48
CA ASN A 458 21.43 3.71 17.66
C ASN A 458 21.23 2.19 17.81
N ASP A 459 22.22 1.40 17.36
CA ASP A 459 22.22 -0.05 17.54
C ASP A 459 22.43 -0.41 19.03
N LEU A 460 21.40 -0.96 19.64
CA LEU A 460 21.35 -1.37 21.05
C LEU A 460 21.64 -2.88 21.26
N ALA A 461 22.07 -3.60 20.25
CA ALA A 461 22.23 -5.05 20.32
C ALA A 461 23.22 -5.49 21.42
N ASP A 462 24.31 -4.76 21.61
CA ASP A 462 25.31 -5.06 22.64
C ASP A 462 24.81 -4.71 24.06
N GLU A 463 23.83 -3.81 24.21
CA GLU A 463 23.27 -3.39 25.50
C GLU A 463 22.14 -4.32 25.97
N TYR A 464 21.41 -4.94 25.03
CA TYR A 464 20.25 -5.79 25.31
C TYR A 464 20.35 -7.19 24.70
N PRO A 465 21.38 -7.99 25.07
CA PRO A 465 21.63 -9.31 24.46
C PRO A 465 20.49 -10.30 24.67
N ASP A 466 19.74 -10.20 25.76
CA ASP A 466 18.59 -11.07 26.06
C ASP A 466 17.44 -10.81 25.05
N ILE A 467 17.19 -9.54 24.69
CA ILE A 467 16.18 -9.18 23.68
C ILE A 467 16.64 -9.66 22.29
N VAL A 468 17.91 -9.48 21.97
CA VAL A 468 18.49 -10.01 20.72
C VAL A 468 18.28 -11.51 20.61
N ALA A 469 18.57 -12.28 21.68
CA ALA A 469 18.40 -13.73 21.70
C ALA A 469 16.92 -14.16 21.54
N GLU A 470 16.00 -13.43 22.18
CA GLU A 470 14.56 -13.64 22.04
C GLU A 470 14.11 -13.42 20.61
N LEU A 471 14.46 -12.25 20.01
CA LEU A 471 14.04 -11.89 18.66
C LEU A 471 14.71 -12.77 17.59
N ASP A 472 15.96 -13.20 17.77
CA ASP A 472 16.62 -14.16 16.87
C ASP A 472 15.93 -15.52 16.88
N SER A 473 15.53 -16.00 18.07
CA SER A 473 14.76 -17.24 18.20
C SER A 473 13.40 -17.13 17.51
N LEU A 474 12.70 -16.02 17.74
CA LEU A 474 11.39 -15.75 17.16
C LEU A 474 11.50 -15.62 15.64
N MET A 475 12.49 -14.91 15.12
CA MET A 475 12.77 -14.75 13.69
C MET A 475 12.96 -16.10 12.97
N LYS A 476 13.67 -17.06 13.62
CA LYS A 476 13.87 -18.41 13.09
C LYS A 476 12.59 -19.25 13.07
N CYS A 477 11.69 -19.04 14.04
CA CYS A 477 10.41 -19.76 14.12
C CYS A 477 9.32 -19.16 13.24
N SER A 478 9.49 -17.91 12.75
CA SER A 478 8.49 -17.17 11.98
C SER A 478 8.51 -17.47 10.48
N ARG A 479 9.18 -18.53 10.06
CA ARG A 479 9.27 -18.87 8.65
C ARG A 479 9.18 -20.36 8.40
N THR A 480 8.65 -20.71 7.24
CA THR A 480 8.69 -22.06 6.68
C THR A 480 9.81 -22.17 5.66
N GLU A 481 10.32 -23.38 5.44
CA GLU A 481 11.27 -23.63 4.36
C GLU A 481 10.65 -23.36 2.98
N SER A 482 11.47 -22.91 2.04
CA SER A 482 11.05 -22.66 0.66
C SER A 482 12.13 -23.09 -0.31
N ASP A 483 11.78 -23.99 -1.24
CA ASP A 483 12.71 -24.42 -2.31
C ASP A 483 13.01 -23.29 -3.33
N LEU A 484 12.17 -22.25 -3.35
CA LEU A 484 12.30 -21.11 -4.26
C LEU A 484 13.11 -19.95 -3.68
N PHE A 485 13.04 -19.80 -2.36
CA PHE A 485 13.61 -18.67 -1.61
C PHE A 485 14.27 -19.21 -0.33
N ASP A 486 15.52 -19.64 -0.47
CA ASP A 486 16.36 -20.12 0.62
C ASP A 486 17.34 -19.06 1.12
N PHE A 487 17.87 -19.25 2.32
CA PHE A 487 18.98 -18.47 2.89
C PHE A 487 20.23 -19.30 3.00
#